data_3a3a8c1c6d8219da01f323026324d692
#
_entry.id   3a3a8c1c6d8219da01f323026324d692
#
_cell.length_a   1.000
_cell.length_b   1.000
_cell.length_c   1.000
_cell.angle_alpha   90.00
_cell.angle_beta   90.00
_cell.angle_gamma   90.00
#
_symmetry.space_group_name_H-M   'P 1'
#
loop_
_entity.id
_entity.type
_entity.pdbx_description
1 polymer ?
#
loop_
_entity_poly.entity_id
_entity_poly.type
_entity_poly.pdbx_seq_one_letter_code
_entity_poly.pdbx_strand_id
1 'polypeptide(L)'
;TMAPYGGNLEGVRAASRAYFQRDPQWLDDAEMALLIALPQAPEARRPDRHPQAALAARNRVLDMFVAAHLIDRTRADEGRQIAIPPRAPFPYSAPHAAAELVAQHPSEGVVRSSIDATLQRDLEALVRRRAEGLERDAQIAILAVEIDDRAVRARVGGAGRERAGGYIDM
;
A
#
# COMPACT_ATOMS: atom_id res chain seq x y z
N THR A 1 -6.50 -5.17 -14.43
CA THR A 1 -7.75 -5.78 -13.94
C THR A 1 -7.93 -5.41 -12.48
N MET A 2 -9.06 -4.82 -12.16
CA MET A 2 -9.42 -4.35 -10.82
C MET A 2 -10.15 -5.47 -10.06
N ALA A 3 -9.47 -6.61 -9.81
CA ALA A 3 -10.04 -7.69 -9.01
C ALA A 3 -10.10 -7.28 -7.54
N PRO A 4 -11.19 -7.62 -6.80
CA PRO A 4 -11.32 -7.33 -5.37
C PRO A 4 -10.49 -8.30 -4.53
N TYR A 5 -9.84 -7.76 -3.48
CA TYR A 5 -9.01 -8.54 -2.55
C TYR A 5 -9.46 -8.43 -1.09
N GLY A 6 -10.66 -7.91 -0.87
CA GLY A 6 -11.29 -7.72 0.44
C GLY A 6 -11.14 -6.32 1.01
N GLY A 7 -12.21 -5.82 1.61
CA GLY A 7 -12.33 -4.44 2.05
C GLY A 7 -12.20 -3.47 0.87
N ASN A 8 -11.34 -2.48 1.02
CA ASN A 8 -11.08 -1.46 -0.01
C ASN A 8 -9.88 -1.77 -0.92
N LEU A 9 -9.46 -3.05 -1.00
CA LEU A 9 -8.33 -3.46 -1.84
C LEU A 9 -8.82 -3.88 -3.22
N GLU A 10 -8.41 -3.14 -4.24
CA GLU A 10 -8.66 -3.45 -5.65
C GLU A 10 -7.33 -3.52 -6.43
N GLY A 11 -7.20 -4.56 -7.23
CA GLY A 11 -6.00 -4.83 -8.03
C GLY A 11 -4.88 -5.56 -7.28
N VAL A 12 -4.19 -6.43 -8.02
CA VAL A 12 -3.15 -7.32 -7.48
C VAL A 12 -1.99 -6.57 -6.84
N ARG A 13 -1.61 -5.41 -7.38
CA ARG A 13 -0.49 -4.62 -6.86
C ARG A 13 -0.81 -4.01 -5.50
N ALA A 14 -2.05 -3.50 -5.34
CA ALA A 14 -2.50 -2.98 -4.06
C ALA A 14 -2.56 -4.10 -3.00
N ALA A 15 -3.09 -5.27 -3.36
CA ALA A 15 -3.15 -6.43 -2.49
C ALA A 15 -1.76 -6.94 -2.09
N SER A 16 -0.83 -7.06 -3.06
CA SER A 16 0.56 -7.48 -2.81
C SER A 16 1.25 -6.55 -1.80
N ARG A 17 1.11 -5.24 -1.97
CA ARG A 17 1.69 -4.27 -1.04
C ARG A 17 1.01 -4.26 0.32
N ALA A 18 -0.31 -4.45 0.37
CA ALA A 18 -1.05 -4.49 1.62
C ALA A 18 -0.74 -5.73 2.48
N TYR A 19 -0.60 -6.89 1.85
CA TYR A 19 -0.34 -8.14 2.57
C TYR A 19 1.15 -8.45 2.72
N PHE A 20 1.98 -8.10 1.72
CA PHE A 20 3.38 -8.53 1.67
C PHE A 20 4.40 -7.39 1.59
N GLN A 21 3.95 -6.12 1.47
CA GLN A 21 4.78 -4.91 1.41
C GLN A 21 5.78 -4.90 0.24
N ARG A 22 5.50 -5.67 -0.83
CA ARG A 22 6.34 -5.78 -2.03
C ARG A 22 5.50 -5.79 -3.30
N ASP A 23 6.13 -5.54 -4.43
CA ASP A 23 5.47 -5.62 -5.74
C ASP A 23 5.26 -7.08 -6.17
N PRO A 24 4.21 -7.37 -7.00
CA PRO A 24 3.84 -8.74 -7.39
C PRO A 24 4.95 -9.57 -8.01
N GLN A 25 5.90 -8.93 -8.69
CA GLN A 25 7.06 -9.62 -9.31
C GLN A 25 8.05 -10.25 -8.32
N TRP A 26 7.93 -9.92 -7.03
CA TRP A 26 8.83 -10.39 -5.98
C TRP A 26 8.14 -11.33 -4.98
N LEU A 27 6.94 -11.81 -5.33
CA LEU A 27 6.18 -12.72 -4.49
C LEU A 27 6.74 -14.15 -4.60
N ASP A 28 6.73 -14.87 -3.48
CA ASP A 28 6.98 -16.30 -3.47
C ASP A 28 5.72 -17.11 -3.86
N ASP A 29 5.86 -18.43 -3.93
CA ASP A 29 4.78 -19.32 -4.37
C ASP A 29 3.56 -19.27 -3.42
N ALA A 30 3.78 -19.17 -2.11
CA ALA A 30 2.71 -19.09 -1.12
C ALA A 30 1.98 -17.75 -1.17
N GLU A 31 2.71 -16.65 -1.36
CA GLU A 31 2.18 -15.31 -1.53
C GLU A 31 1.37 -15.19 -2.82
N MET A 32 1.91 -15.72 -3.94
CA MET A 32 1.18 -15.79 -5.21
C MET A 32 -0.09 -16.61 -5.09
N ALA A 33 0.00 -17.79 -4.48
CA ALA A 33 -1.15 -18.67 -4.27
C ALA A 33 -2.25 -18.01 -3.44
N LEU A 34 -1.90 -17.25 -2.41
CA LEU A 34 -2.86 -16.46 -1.63
C LEU A 34 -3.55 -15.42 -2.50
N LEU A 35 -2.80 -14.61 -3.25
CA LEU A 35 -3.40 -13.55 -4.09
C LEU A 35 -4.27 -14.12 -5.20
N ILE A 36 -4.00 -15.31 -5.71
CA ILE A 36 -4.87 -15.99 -6.68
C ILE A 36 -6.16 -16.50 -6.01
N ALA A 37 -6.08 -16.93 -4.76
CA ALA A 37 -7.23 -17.44 -4.02
C ALA A 37 -8.22 -16.37 -3.57
N LEU A 38 -7.75 -15.17 -3.20
CA LEU A 38 -8.56 -14.13 -2.57
C LEU A 38 -9.72 -13.61 -3.44
N PRO A 39 -9.56 -13.30 -4.74
CA PRO A 39 -10.62 -12.71 -5.55
C PRO A 39 -11.88 -13.55 -5.72
N GLN A 40 -11.79 -14.87 -5.51
CA GLN A 40 -12.94 -15.77 -5.62
C GLN A 40 -13.96 -15.61 -4.48
N ALA A 41 -13.52 -15.16 -3.30
CA ALA A 41 -14.38 -14.86 -2.16
C ALA A 41 -13.68 -13.85 -1.24
N PRO A 42 -13.54 -12.59 -1.68
CA PRO A 42 -12.61 -11.63 -1.10
C PRO A 42 -12.90 -11.30 0.37
N GLU A 43 -14.15 -11.21 0.78
CA GLU A 43 -14.49 -10.95 2.19
C GLU A 43 -14.37 -12.23 3.04
N ALA A 44 -14.84 -13.37 2.55
CA ALA A 44 -14.83 -14.63 3.28
C ALA A 44 -13.42 -15.24 3.44
N ARG A 45 -12.45 -14.77 2.65
CA ARG A 45 -11.05 -15.22 2.68
C ARG A 45 -10.09 -14.13 3.12
N ARG A 46 -10.59 -13.01 3.66
CA ARG A 46 -9.72 -11.94 4.17
C ARG A 46 -8.82 -12.46 5.28
N PRO A 47 -7.49 -12.40 5.12
CA PRO A 47 -6.55 -12.94 6.10
C PRO A 47 -6.68 -12.31 7.49
N ASP A 48 -6.97 -11.01 7.56
CA ASP A 48 -7.12 -10.25 8.80
C ASP A 48 -8.43 -10.59 9.56
N ARG A 49 -9.42 -11.19 8.90
CA ARG A 49 -10.69 -11.57 9.52
C ARG A 49 -10.92 -13.08 9.55
N HIS A 50 -10.47 -13.78 8.52
CA HIS A 50 -10.71 -15.22 8.32
C HIS A 50 -9.42 -15.96 7.95
N PRO A 51 -8.39 -15.95 8.84
CA PRO A 51 -7.07 -16.48 8.52
C PRO A 51 -7.10 -17.97 8.12
N GLN A 52 -7.94 -18.77 8.75
CA GLN A 52 -8.05 -20.20 8.43
C GLN A 52 -8.66 -20.45 7.03
N ALA A 53 -9.64 -19.65 6.64
CA ALA A 53 -10.23 -19.72 5.31
C ALA A 53 -9.23 -19.26 4.23
N ALA A 54 -8.43 -18.25 4.53
CA ALA A 54 -7.34 -17.78 3.67
C ALA A 54 -6.25 -18.85 3.49
N LEU A 55 -5.79 -19.46 4.59
CA LEU A 55 -4.81 -20.55 4.55
C LEU A 55 -5.31 -21.75 3.74
N ALA A 56 -6.55 -22.20 4.00
CA ALA A 56 -7.15 -23.30 3.26
C ALA A 56 -7.28 -22.98 1.75
N ALA A 57 -7.63 -21.75 1.41
CA ALA A 57 -7.74 -21.33 0.01
C ALA A 57 -6.37 -21.24 -0.67
N ARG A 58 -5.35 -20.69 0.00
CA ARG A 58 -3.96 -20.67 -0.46
C ARG A 58 -3.45 -22.10 -0.73
N ASN A 59 -3.64 -23.00 0.22
CA ASN A 59 -3.14 -24.37 0.12
C ASN A 59 -3.76 -25.12 -1.07
N ARG A 60 -5.05 -24.89 -1.37
CA ARG A 60 -5.68 -25.43 -2.59
C ARG A 60 -5.02 -24.91 -3.87
N VAL A 61 -4.61 -23.63 -3.91
CA VAL A 61 -3.90 -23.10 -5.07
C VAL A 61 -2.49 -23.69 -5.18
N LEU A 62 -1.80 -23.91 -4.06
CA LEU A 62 -0.51 -24.63 -4.07
C LEU A 62 -0.66 -26.06 -4.62
N ASP A 63 -1.74 -26.77 -4.26
CA ASP A 63 -2.05 -28.09 -4.85
C ASP A 63 -2.27 -27.99 -6.37
N MET A 64 -2.96 -26.94 -6.83
CA MET A 64 -3.13 -26.69 -8.27
C MET A 64 -1.79 -26.39 -8.96
N PHE A 65 -0.88 -25.67 -8.33
CA PHE A 65 0.46 -25.41 -8.88
C PHE A 65 1.25 -26.70 -9.05
N VAL A 66 1.18 -27.61 -8.07
CA VAL A 66 1.81 -28.96 -8.18
C VAL A 66 1.17 -29.77 -9.29
N ALA A 67 -0.16 -29.82 -9.37
CA ALA A 67 -0.89 -30.55 -10.42
C ALA A 67 -0.59 -30.01 -11.83
N ALA A 68 -0.34 -28.71 -11.94
CA ALA A 68 0.04 -28.04 -13.19
C ALA A 68 1.58 -28.09 -13.48
N HIS A 69 2.36 -28.78 -12.66
CA HIS A 69 3.82 -28.85 -12.76
C HIS A 69 4.54 -27.49 -12.72
N LEU A 70 3.94 -26.48 -12.09
CA LEU A 70 4.55 -25.15 -11.91
C LEU A 70 5.55 -25.14 -10.76
N ILE A 71 5.29 -25.91 -9.71
CA ILE A 71 6.18 -26.15 -8.58
C ILE A 71 6.22 -27.64 -8.24
N ASP A 72 7.25 -28.07 -7.55
CA ASP A 72 7.29 -29.43 -7.00
C ASP A 72 6.55 -29.52 -5.64
N ARG A 73 6.38 -30.74 -5.14
CA ARG A 73 5.69 -30.99 -3.88
C ARG A 73 6.44 -30.41 -2.68
N THR A 74 7.76 -30.42 -2.70
CA THR A 74 8.60 -29.88 -1.62
C THR A 74 8.36 -28.38 -1.45
N ARG A 75 8.39 -27.62 -2.54
CA ARG A 75 8.09 -26.16 -2.52
C ARG A 75 6.66 -25.88 -2.05
N ALA A 76 5.69 -26.71 -2.45
CA ALA A 76 4.31 -26.57 -1.96
C ALA A 76 4.21 -26.81 -0.45
N ASP A 77 4.92 -27.82 0.07
CA ASP A 77 4.92 -28.14 1.50
C ASP A 77 5.63 -27.05 2.32
N GLU A 78 6.72 -26.50 1.84
CA GLU A 78 7.39 -25.33 2.42
C GLU A 78 6.43 -24.13 2.44
N GLY A 79 5.76 -23.85 1.32
CA GLY A 79 4.79 -22.76 1.20
C GLY A 79 3.62 -22.88 2.18
N ARG A 80 3.19 -24.09 2.53
CA ARG A 80 2.13 -24.32 3.54
C ARG A 80 2.56 -23.94 4.95
N GLN A 81 3.86 -23.99 5.26
CA GLN A 81 4.39 -23.61 6.57
C GLN A 81 4.52 -22.09 6.73
N ILE A 82 4.50 -21.33 5.64
CA ILE A 82 4.61 -19.87 5.69
C ILE A 82 3.32 -19.29 6.29
N ALA A 83 3.48 -18.53 7.36
CA ALA A 83 2.37 -17.79 7.96
C ALA A 83 1.94 -16.64 7.05
N ILE A 84 0.64 -16.34 6.99
CA ILE A 84 0.15 -15.14 6.32
C ILE A 84 0.40 -13.95 7.26
N PRO A 85 1.15 -12.93 6.83
CA PRO A 85 1.38 -11.77 7.67
C PRO A 85 0.09 -10.95 7.86
N PRO A 86 0.00 -10.18 8.94
CA PRO A 86 -1.10 -9.25 9.11
C PRO A 86 -1.08 -8.19 8.01
N ARG A 87 -2.26 -7.72 7.63
CA ARG A 87 -2.37 -6.64 6.64
C ARG A 87 -1.65 -5.39 7.13
N ALA A 88 -0.67 -4.94 6.38
CA ALA A 88 0.01 -3.68 6.66
C ALA A 88 -0.87 -2.48 6.26
N PRO A 89 -0.87 -1.40 7.03
CA PRO A 89 -1.48 -0.16 6.59
C PRO A 89 -0.76 0.36 5.35
N PHE A 90 -1.51 0.92 4.39
CA PHE A 90 -0.87 1.63 3.30
C PHE A 90 -0.09 2.82 3.85
N PRO A 91 1.13 3.05 3.36
CA PRO A 91 1.83 4.28 3.67
C PRO A 91 0.97 5.46 3.18
N TYR A 92 0.57 6.30 4.10
CA TYR A 92 -0.19 7.51 3.83
C TYR A 92 0.79 8.69 3.80
N SER A 93 1.64 8.71 2.79
CA SER A 93 2.64 9.76 2.56
C SER A 93 2.19 10.70 1.45
N ALA A 94 2.55 11.97 1.56
CA ALA A 94 2.26 13.02 0.58
C ALA A 94 0.77 13.09 0.18
N PRO A 95 -0.20 13.12 1.11
CA PRO A 95 -1.63 13.04 0.78
C PRO A 95 -2.10 14.18 -0.14
N HIS A 96 -1.53 15.37 0.01
CA HIS A 96 -1.85 16.53 -0.83
C HIS A 96 -1.35 16.35 -2.27
N ALA A 97 -0.08 15.93 -2.43
CA ALA A 97 0.48 15.64 -3.74
C ALA A 97 -0.23 14.45 -4.40
N ALA A 98 -0.57 13.42 -3.64
CA ALA A 98 -1.30 12.26 -4.15
C ALA A 98 -2.70 12.63 -4.64
N ALA A 99 -3.45 13.47 -3.91
CA ALA A 99 -4.77 13.92 -4.30
C ALA A 99 -4.74 14.72 -5.61
N GLU A 100 -3.77 15.62 -5.75
CA GLU A 100 -3.58 16.41 -6.97
C GLU A 100 -3.20 15.54 -8.17
N LEU A 101 -2.22 14.64 -8.00
CA LEU A 101 -1.79 13.72 -9.06
C LEU A 101 -2.93 12.81 -9.54
N VAL A 102 -3.77 12.30 -8.63
CA VAL A 102 -4.96 11.52 -9.00
C VAL A 102 -5.95 12.38 -9.80
N ALA A 103 -6.15 13.62 -9.41
CA ALA A 103 -7.04 14.53 -10.14
C ALA A 103 -6.52 14.88 -11.55
N GLN A 104 -5.20 15.02 -11.71
CA GLN A 104 -4.56 15.29 -13.00
C GLN A 104 -4.47 14.06 -13.91
N HIS A 105 -4.42 12.85 -13.33
CA HIS A 105 -4.23 11.57 -14.03
C HIS A 105 -5.32 10.53 -13.70
N PRO A 106 -6.61 10.82 -13.95
CA PRO A 106 -7.73 10.00 -13.46
C PRO A 106 -7.80 8.59 -14.06
N SER A 107 -7.17 8.36 -15.22
CA SER A 107 -7.15 7.07 -15.90
C SER A 107 -5.87 6.25 -15.68
N GLU A 108 -4.89 6.81 -15.00
CA GLU A 108 -3.60 6.15 -14.79
C GLU A 108 -3.62 5.30 -13.50
N GLY A 109 -3.34 4.01 -13.62
CA GLY A 109 -3.24 3.10 -12.46
C GLY A 109 -1.97 3.31 -11.62
N VAL A 110 -0.95 3.96 -12.17
CA VAL A 110 0.33 4.28 -11.49
C VAL A 110 0.85 5.60 -12.01
N VAL A 111 0.96 6.57 -11.13
CA VAL A 111 1.58 7.87 -11.44
C VAL A 111 2.95 7.94 -10.77
N ARG A 112 3.98 8.26 -11.57
CA ARG A 112 5.33 8.51 -11.05
C ARG A 112 5.48 9.99 -10.74
N SER A 113 5.98 10.31 -9.55
CA SER A 113 6.22 11.68 -9.13
C SER A 113 7.71 11.92 -8.87
N SER A 114 8.09 13.19 -8.76
CA SER A 114 9.41 13.65 -8.37
C SER A 114 9.63 13.67 -6.84
N ILE A 115 8.62 13.31 -6.07
CA ILE A 115 8.67 13.31 -4.60
C ILE A 115 9.71 12.31 -4.10
N ASP A 116 10.66 12.79 -3.28
CA ASP A 116 11.57 11.94 -2.52
C ASP A 116 10.83 11.40 -1.29
N ALA A 117 10.63 10.09 -1.26
CA ALA A 117 9.86 9.43 -0.20
C ALA A 117 10.49 9.55 1.19
N THR A 118 11.81 9.70 1.28
CA THR A 118 12.52 9.84 2.56
C THR A 118 12.37 11.27 3.08
N LEU A 119 12.68 12.25 2.24
CA LEU A 119 12.52 13.66 2.57
C LEU A 119 11.06 13.98 2.94
N GLN A 120 10.10 13.47 2.18
CA GLN A 120 8.68 13.65 2.44
C GLN A 120 8.28 13.14 3.83
N ARG A 121 8.67 11.93 4.20
CA ARG A 121 8.37 11.34 5.51
C ARG A 121 9.00 12.13 6.65
N ASP A 122 10.25 12.58 6.48
CA ASP A 122 10.97 13.35 7.50
C ASP A 122 10.31 14.71 7.74
N LEU A 123 9.89 15.40 6.66
CA LEU A 123 9.19 16.67 6.75
C LEU A 123 7.78 16.51 7.33
N GLU A 124 7.04 15.46 6.98
CA GLU A 124 5.74 15.15 7.61
C GLU A 124 5.88 14.89 9.11
N ALA A 125 6.92 14.15 9.50
CA ALA A 125 7.22 13.91 10.92
C ALA A 125 7.62 15.20 11.65
N LEU A 126 8.40 16.06 11.00
CA LEU A 126 8.78 17.36 11.54
C LEU A 126 7.54 18.26 11.76
N VAL A 127 6.66 18.35 10.75
CA VAL A 127 5.43 19.16 10.82
C VAL A 127 4.53 18.66 11.93
N ARG A 128 4.31 17.34 12.06
CA ARG A 128 3.52 16.76 13.16
C ARG A 128 4.07 17.15 14.52
N ARG A 129 5.37 16.95 14.75
CA ARG A 129 6.01 17.31 16.03
C ARG A 129 5.91 18.79 16.34
N ARG A 130 6.13 19.66 15.36
CA ARG A 130 6.06 21.12 15.55
C ARG A 130 4.64 21.60 15.76
N ALA A 131 3.67 20.99 15.11
CA ALA A 131 2.27 21.36 15.26
C ALA A 131 1.68 21.06 16.64
N GLU A 132 2.26 20.10 17.40
CA GLU A 132 1.81 19.78 18.76
C GLU A 132 1.99 20.99 19.73
N GLY A 133 2.98 21.87 19.48
CA GLY A 133 3.25 23.05 20.29
C GLY A 133 2.61 24.35 19.80
N LEU A 134 1.82 24.31 18.72
CA LEU A 134 1.18 25.49 18.14
C LEU A 134 -0.28 25.61 18.61
N GLU A 135 -0.78 26.85 18.55
CA GLU A 135 -2.21 27.15 18.72
C GLU A 135 -3.07 26.33 17.75
N ARG A 136 -4.34 26.06 18.13
CA ARG A 136 -5.21 25.16 17.38
C ARG A 136 -5.38 25.54 15.90
N ASP A 137 -5.33 26.82 15.58
CA ASP A 137 -5.57 27.39 14.26
C ASP A 137 -4.28 27.60 13.45
N ALA A 138 -3.10 27.38 14.08
CA ALA A 138 -1.83 27.52 13.37
C ALA A 138 -1.53 26.26 12.55
N GLN A 139 -1.16 26.46 11.28
CA GLN A 139 -0.79 25.40 10.36
C GLN A 139 0.65 25.60 9.86
N ILE A 140 1.32 24.50 9.56
CA ILE A 140 2.65 24.50 8.96
C ILE A 140 2.55 23.83 7.59
N ALA A 141 2.96 24.53 6.56
CA ALA A 141 3.13 23.97 5.23
C ALA A 141 4.60 24.05 4.81
N ILE A 142 5.10 23.03 4.12
CA ILE A 142 6.47 22.97 3.63
C ILE A 142 6.45 22.51 2.17
N LEU A 143 7.14 23.27 1.32
CA LEU A 143 7.45 22.90 -0.05
C LEU A 143 8.96 22.83 -0.20
N ALA A 144 9.49 21.69 -0.59
CA ALA A 144 10.90 21.51 -0.92
C ALA A 144 11.06 21.29 -2.43
N VAL A 145 11.85 22.16 -3.06
CA VAL A 145 12.09 22.16 -4.50
C VAL A 145 13.58 22.05 -4.75
N GLU A 146 13.97 21.15 -5.64
CA GLU A 146 15.34 21.02 -6.14
C GLU A 146 15.70 22.23 -6.99
N ILE A 147 16.86 22.82 -6.78
CA ILE A 147 17.26 24.06 -7.48
C ILE A 147 17.59 23.78 -8.95
N ASP A 148 18.26 22.66 -9.23
CA ASP A 148 18.80 22.34 -10.54
C ASP A 148 17.72 22.05 -11.59
N ASP A 149 16.75 21.20 -11.24
CA ASP A 149 15.70 20.74 -12.15
C ASP A 149 14.32 21.35 -11.83
N ARG A 150 14.21 22.14 -10.75
CA ARG A 150 12.99 22.75 -10.22
C ARG A 150 11.90 21.73 -9.87
N ALA A 151 12.27 20.47 -9.66
CA ALA A 151 11.32 19.43 -9.28
C ALA A 151 10.92 19.53 -7.81
N VAL A 152 9.65 19.33 -7.52
CA VAL A 152 9.14 19.26 -6.15
C VAL A 152 9.58 17.93 -5.54
N ARG A 153 10.45 17.99 -4.52
CA ARG A 153 10.96 16.81 -3.80
C ARG A 153 10.14 16.46 -2.57
N ALA A 154 9.48 17.45 -1.96
CA ALA A 154 8.50 17.17 -0.91
C ALA A 154 7.44 18.27 -0.84
N ARG A 155 6.23 17.87 -0.46
CA ARG A 155 5.09 18.79 -0.27
C ARG A 155 4.26 18.35 0.94
N VAL A 156 4.24 19.17 1.97
CA VAL A 156 3.49 18.94 3.21
C VAL A 156 2.54 20.12 3.41
N GLY A 157 1.24 19.91 3.21
CA GLY A 157 0.23 20.97 3.29
C GLY A 157 -0.38 21.16 4.69
N GLY A 158 0.07 20.44 5.71
CA GLY A 158 -0.44 20.56 7.07
C GLY A 158 -0.09 19.36 7.96
N ALA A 159 -0.41 19.48 9.25
CA ALA A 159 -0.10 18.46 10.25
C ALA A 159 -1.03 17.22 10.23
N GLY A 160 -2.03 17.19 9.36
CA GLY A 160 -2.98 16.08 9.19
C GLY A 160 -4.42 16.54 9.06
N ARG A 161 -5.28 15.63 8.55
CA ARG A 161 -6.71 15.89 8.27
C ARG A 161 -7.55 16.18 9.52
N GLU A 162 -7.09 15.76 10.68
CA GLU A 162 -7.85 15.86 11.94
C GLU A 162 -7.81 17.26 12.56
N ARG A 163 -6.95 18.15 12.07
CA ARG A 163 -6.90 19.54 12.50
C ARG A 163 -7.72 20.43 11.57
N ALA A 164 -8.45 21.39 12.16
CA ALA A 164 -9.14 22.43 11.40
C ALA A 164 -8.11 23.16 10.49
N GLY A 165 -8.42 23.27 9.21
CA GLY A 165 -7.50 23.84 8.22
C GLY A 165 -6.30 22.98 7.83
N GLY A 166 -6.28 21.69 8.17
CA GLY A 166 -5.18 20.74 7.86
C GLY A 166 -4.97 20.46 6.36
N TYR A 167 -5.69 21.16 5.50
CA TYR A 167 -5.56 21.12 4.06
C TYR A 167 -5.25 22.53 3.55
N ILE A 168 -3.97 22.89 3.51
CA ILE A 168 -3.54 24.10 2.80
C ILE A 168 -3.20 23.66 1.38
N ASP A 169 -3.93 24.21 0.42
CA ASP A 169 -3.61 24.10 -1.01
C ASP A 169 -2.53 25.15 -1.32
N MET A 170 -1.36 24.68 -1.78
CA MET A 170 -0.20 25.53 -2.12
C MET A 170 0.07 25.44 -3.61
#